data_a1516c18ef5f51e3406cc641a57a0369
#
_entry.id   a1516c18ef5f51e3406cc641a57a0369
#
_cell.length_a   1.000
_cell.length_b   1.000
_cell.length_c   1.000
_cell.angle_alpha   90.00
_cell.angle_beta   90.00
_cell.angle_gamma   90.00
#
_symmetry.space_group_name_H-M   'P 1'
#
loop_
_entity.id
_entity.type
_entity.pdbx_description
1 polymer ?
#
loop_
_entity_poly.entity_id
_entity_poly.type
_entity_poly.pdbx_seq_one_letter_code
_entity_poly.pdbx_strand_id
1 'polypeptide(L)'
;MNEWLLIIDGGATKTACAIVHAESGEIQYTTSLGGSNYQAIGVEPATNILRTLLAKARVFLQAQANSKIAVATFAMAGIDSPNDHKNVTEIVHDAITAAQLHIQTLIIENDAEATLLGVTAGQAGALLIAGTGAIAYAFDGIHIARSGGWGHRAGDEGSGYWLGQEVLRAIFRMEDGRGEATILKDAVYNYLRIQDVTELAAWLFRPSYTNAQLAKMGAFLADAVAKKDACATHISIQAAHELVLLACAVLKKIGYQGEPFHFYCNGGAIKHNPLILKTFSQEMTSMYPQIQVSLCQQQPIHYIINRTKRAFDNR
;
A
#
# COMPACT_ATOMS: atom_id res chain seq x y z
N MET A 1 -20.48 -21.53 20.17
CA MET A 1 -20.64 -20.04 20.01
C MET A 1 -20.02 -19.70 18.69
N ASN A 2 -20.72 -18.90 17.85
CA ASN A 2 -20.13 -18.45 16.57
C ASN A 2 -19.13 -17.32 16.85
N GLU A 3 -17.85 -17.62 16.77
CA GLU A 3 -16.79 -16.62 16.92
C GLU A 3 -16.42 -15.99 15.58
N TRP A 4 -16.29 -14.70 15.59
CA TRP A 4 -16.04 -13.87 14.41
C TRP A 4 -14.75 -13.08 14.53
N LEU A 5 -14.08 -12.91 13.41
CA LEU A 5 -12.98 -11.95 13.24
C LEU A 5 -13.54 -10.74 12.50
N LEU A 6 -13.23 -9.54 12.99
CA LEU A 6 -13.55 -8.27 12.34
C LEU A 6 -12.27 -7.63 11.82
N ILE A 7 -12.22 -7.34 10.55
CA ILE A 7 -11.03 -6.79 9.89
C ILE A 7 -11.39 -5.46 9.24
N ILE A 8 -10.63 -4.42 9.56
CA ILE A 8 -10.67 -3.12 8.90
C ILE A 8 -9.31 -2.87 8.24
N ASP A 9 -9.34 -2.66 6.92
CA ASP A 9 -8.21 -2.22 6.10
C ASP A 9 -8.44 -0.76 5.70
N GLY A 10 -7.89 0.15 6.47
CA GLY A 10 -8.13 1.59 6.40
C GLY A 10 -7.04 2.32 5.62
N GLY A 11 -7.15 2.32 4.29
CA GLY A 11 -6.20 3.00 3.42
C GLY A 11 -6.50 4.47 3.15
N ALA A 12 -5.66 5.13 2.37
CA ALA A 12 -5.82 6.55 1.99
C ALA A 12 -6.99 6.80 1.03
N THR A 13 -7.36 5.85 0.18
CA THR A 13 -8.39 6.01 -0.87
C THR A 13 -9.63 5.18 -0.61
N LYS A 14 -9.49 4.09 0.15
CA LYS A 14 -10.55 3.12 0.42
C LYS A 14 -10.35 2.54 1.82
N THR A 15 -11.45 2.34 2.53
CA THR A 15 -11.50 1.56 3.77
C THR A 15 -12.38 0.35 3.55
N ALA A 16 -11.83 -0.85 3.71
CA ALA A 16 -12.56 -2.10 3.57
C ALA A 16 -12.83 -2.71 4.96
N CYS A 17 -13.99 -3.37 5.09
CA CYS A 17 -14.36 -4.14 6.25
C CYS A 17 -14.67 -5.57 5.82
N ALA A 18 -14.14 -6.54 6.54
CA ALA A 18 -14.49 -7.95 6.38
C ALA A 18 -14.89 -8.56 7.73
N ILE A 19 -15.88 -9.46 7.71
CA ILE A 19 -16.23 -10.33 8.83
C ILE A 19 -15.97 -11.76 8.37
N VAL A 20 -15.16 -12.46 9.15
CA VAL A 20 -14.66 -13.79 8.84
C VAL A 20 -15.06 -14.75 9.97
N HIS A 21 -15.50 -15.95 9.61
CA HIS A 21 -15.74 -16.98 10.61
C HIS A 21 -14.41 -17.44 11.20
N ALA A 22 -14.27 -17.39 12.53
CA ALA A 22 -12.96 -17.53 13.17
C ALA A 22 -12.32 -18.91 12.95
N GLU A 23 -13.09 -19.98 12.95
CA GLU A 23 -12.58 -21.34 12.77
C GLU A 23 -12.28 -21.66 11.30
N SER A 24 -13.24 -21.44 10.39
CA SER A 24 -13.08 -21.79 8.96
C SER A 24 -12.20 -20.83 8.18
N GLY A 25 -12.06 -19.57 8.63
CA GLY A 25 -11.37 -18.54 7.89
C GLY A 25 -12.15 -18.00 6.68
N GLU A 26 -13.42 -18.40 6.52
CA GLU A 26 -14.25 -17.97 5.40
C GLU A 26 -14.79 -16.55 5.63
N ILE A 27 -14.69 -15.73 4.60
CA ILE A 27 -15.26 -14.38 4.59
C ILE A 27 -16.78 -14.49 4.40
N GLN A 28 -17.53 -14.03 5.40
CA GLN A 28 -18.99 -14.08 5.38
C GLN A 28 -19.64 -12.74 5.02
N TYR A 29 -18.91 -11.65 5.23
CA TYR A 29 -19.41 -10.31 4.90
C TYR A 29 -18.26 -9.39 4.52
N THR A 30 -18.48 -8.56 3.51
CA THR A 30 -17.55 -7.48 3.12
C THR A 30 -18.32 -6.23 2.77
N THR A 31 -17.73 -5.10 3.09
CA THR A 31 -18.20 -3.77 2.65
C THR A 31 -17.03 -2.81 2.57
N SER A 32 -17.20 -1.69 1.89
CA SER A 32 -16.16 -0.66 1.83
C SER A 32 -16.75 0.73 1.68
N LEU A 33 -15.98 1.73 2.09
CA LEU A 33 -16.24 3.16 1.94
C LEU A 33 -14.99 3.89 1.44
N GLY A 34 -15.01 5.21 1.41
CA GLY A 34 -13.86 6.05 1.11
C GLY A 34 -12.69 5.85 2.09
N GLY A 35 -11.54 6.44 1.78
CA GLY A 35 -10.35 6.33 2.63
C GLY A 35 -10.55 6.92 4.01
N SER A 36 -9.93 6.33 5.03
CA SER A 36 -9.99 6.74 6.44
C SER A 36 -8.64 7.18 7.01
N ASN A 37 -7.66 7.50 6.17
CA ASN A 37 -6.41 8.09 6.66
C ASN A 37 -6.69 9.49 7.22
N TYR A 38 -6.69 9.61 8.55
CA TYR A 38 -7.04 10.85 9.26
C TYR A 38 -6.08 12.01 8.99
N GLN A 39 -4.82 11.72 8.63
CA GLN A 39 -3.85 12.75 8.24
C GLN A 39 -4.24 13.44 6.93
N ALA A 40 -4.95 12.73 6.04
CA ALA A 40 -5.40 13.26 4.76
C ALA A 40 -6.77 13.95 4.83
N ILE A 41 -7.71 13.41 5.62
CA ILE A 41 -9.11 13.86 5.61
C ILE A 41 -9.56 14.49 6.93
N GLY A 42 -8.75 14.44 7.99
CA GLY A 42 -9.08 14.90 9.33
C GLY A 42 -9.71 13.80 10.20
N VAL A 43 -9.73 14.06 11.52
CA VAL A 43 -10.18 13.10 12.55
C VAL A 43 -11.68 12.79 12.40
N GLU A 44 -12.52 13.82 12.33
CA GLU A 44 -13.98 13.64 12.30
C GLU A 44 -14.48 12.88 11.05
N PRO A 45 -14.06 13.20 9.81
CA PRO A 45 -14.41 12.39 8.63
C PRO A 45 -13.94 10.94 8.72
N ALA A 46 -12.71 10.69 9.22
CA ALA A 46 -12.18 9.35 9.42
C ALA A 46 -13.02 8.55 10.42
N THR A 47 -13.39 9.17 11.55
CA THR A 47 -14.28 8.57 12.56
C THR A 47 -15.64 8.21 11.97
N ASN A 48 -16.25 9.11 11.19
CA ASN A 48 -17.56 8.88 10.58
C ASN A 48 -17.55 7.74 9.56
N ILE A 49 -16.45 7.56 8.82
CA ILE A 49 -16.27 6.42 7.92
C ILE A 49 -16.25 5.12 8.73
N LEU A 50 -15.46 5.04 9.81
CA LEU A 50 -15.40 3.85 10.65
C LEU A 50 -16.73 3.58 11.34
N ARG A 51 -17.41 4.58 11.91
CA ARG A 51 -18.74 4.43 12.51
C ARG A 51 -19.74 3.82 11.52
N THR A 52 -19.73 4.30 10.27
CA THR A 52 -20.63 3.80 9.22
C THR A 52 -20.29 2.35 8.85
N LEU A 53 -19.00 1.99 8.71
CA LEU A 53 -18.59 0.61 8.42
C LEU A 53 -18.96 -0.34 9.56
N LEU A 54 -18.69 0.07 10.81
CA LEU A 54 -19.00 -0.75 11.99
C LEU A 54 -20.50 -0.88 12.23
N ALA A 55 -21.30 0.13 11.93
CA ALA A 55 -22.77 0.02 11.97
C ALA A 55 -23.28 -1.03 10.98
N LYS A 56 -22.73 -1.08 9.75
CA LYS A 56 -23.07 -2.13 8.78
C LYS A 56 -22.61 -3.51 9.25
N ALA A 57 -21.41 -3.62 9.80
CA ALA A 57 -20.89 -4.87 10.38
C ALA A 57 -21.78 -5.37 11.53
N ARG A 58 -22.25 -4.46 12.40
CA ARG A 58 -23.19 -4.79 13.47
C ARG A 58 -24.49 -5.40 12.96
N VAL A 59 -25.10 -4.82 11.93
CA VAL A 59 -26.34 -5.36 11.35
C VAL A 59 -26.15 -6.82 10.90
N PHE A 60 -25.04 -7.12 10.24
CA PHE A 60 -24.70 -8.50 9.86
C PHE A 60 -24.58 -9.39 11.09
N LEU A 61 -23.78 -8.97 12.10
CA LEU A 61 -23.53 -9.77 13.31
C LEU A 61 -24.79 -10.02 14.15
N GLN A 62 -25.70 -9.06 14.23
CA GLN A 62 -26.98 -9.21 14.94
C GLN A 62 -27.92 -10.25 14.30
N ALA A 63 -27.79 -10.49 13.01
CA ALA A 63 -28.53 -11.55 12.31
C ALA A 63 -27.96 -12.96 12.59
N GLN A 64 -26.76 -13.06 13.21
CA GLN A 64 -26.12 -14.32 13.55
C GLN A 64 -26.40 -14.70 15.01
N ALA A 65 -26.95 -15.87 15.24
CA ALA A 65 -27.24 -16.35 16.58
C ALA A 65 -25.96 -16.50 17.42
N ASN A 66 -25.97 -15.96 18.65
CA ASN A 66 -24.84 -16.05 19.60
C ASN A 66 -23.49 -15.56 19.03
N SER A 67 -23.52 -14.48 18.25
CA SER A 67 -22.32 -13.92 17.62
C SER A 67 -21.44 -13.21 18.65
N LYS A 68 -20.10 -13.44 18.54
CA LYS A 68 -19.08 -12.84 19.40
C LYS A 68 -17.87 -12.48 18.55
N ILE A 69 -17.38 -11.24 18.64
CA ILE A 69 -16.15 -10.83 17.99
C ILE A 69 -14.97 -11.24 18.88
N ALA A 70 -14.27 -12.28 18.46
CA ALA A 70 -13.14 -12.82 19.20
C ALA A 70 -11.89 -11.93 19.05
N VAL A 71 -11.58 -11.52 17.82
CA VAL A 71 -10.48 -10.61 17.50
C VAL A 71 -10.94 -9.59 16.47
N ALA A 72 -10.61 -8.31 16.68
CA ALA A 72 -10.74 -7.28 15.68
C ALA A 72 -9.38 -6.66 15.38
N THR A 73 -9.03 -6.54 14.09
CA THR A 73 -7.83 -5.85 13.64
C THR A 73 -8.23 -4.61 12.83
N PHE A 74 -7.75 -3.47 13.27
CA PHE A 74 -7.83 -2.19 12.56
C PHE A 74 -6.43 -1.87 12.01
N ALA A 75 -6.21 -2.20 10.75
CA ALA A 75 -5.00 -1.89 10.02
C ALA A 75 -5.19 -0.55 9.32
N MET A 76 -4.56 0.51 9.83
CA MET A 76 -4.89 1.88 9.48
C MET A 76 -3.69 2.63 8.91
N ALA A 77 -3.84 3.17 7.70
CA ALA A 77 -2.88 4.10 7.14
C ALA A 77 -2.80 5.39 7.99
N GLY A 78 -1.61 5.97 8.07
CA GLY A 78 -1.36 7.19 8.83
C GLY A 78 -0.97 6.95 10.29
N ILE A 79 -0.63 5.71 10.68
CA ILE A 79 0.05 5.41 11.94
C ILE A 79 1.56 5.41 11.68
N ASP A 80 2.17 6.59 11.70
CA ASP A 80 3.59 6.78 11.39
C ASP A 80 4.44 7.16 12.62
N SER A 81 3.77 7.48 13.73
CA SER A 81 4.39 7.87 15.00
C SER A 81 3.56 7.39 16.20
N PRO A 82 4.12 7.40 17.43
CA PRO A 82 3.36 7.11 18.65
C PRO A 82 2.14 8.05 18.84
N ASN A 83 2.26 9.30 18.40
CA ASN A 83 1.13 10.25 18.47
C ASN A 83 0.02 9.89 17.48
N ASP A 84 0.38 9.43 16.28
CA ASP A 84 -0.61 8.95 15.30
C ASP A 84 -1.32 7.71 15.82
N HIS A 85 -0.57 6.78 16.43
CA HIS A 85 -1.17 5.59 17.05
C HIS A 85 -2.20 5.97 18.11
N LYS A 86 -1.90 6.96 18.95
CA LYS A 86 -2.85 7.47 19.95
C LYS A 86 -4.12 8.05 19.29
N ASN A 87 -3.96 8.93 18.29
CA ASN A 87 -5.06 9.54 17.57
C ASN A 87 -5.97 8.49 16.90
N VAL A 88 -5.35 7.52 16.20
CA VAL A 88 -6.11 6.44 15.56
C VAL A 88 -6.80 5.54 16.58
N THR A 89 -6.16 5.29 17.72
CA THR A 89 -6.77 4.52 18.81
C THR A 89 -8.03 5.21 19.33
N GLU A 90 -8.02 6.53 19.53
CA GLU A 90 -9.20 7.32 19.93
C GLU A 90 -10.31 7.24 18.87
N ILE A 91 -9.98 7.41 17.58
CA ILE A 91 -10.91 7.27 16.45
C ILE A 91 -11.58 5.89 16.44
N VAL A 92 -10.78 4.82 16.60
CA VAL A 92 -11.28 3.44 16.59
C VAL A 92 -12.19 3.17 17.79
N HIS A 93 -11.79 3.58 19.00
CA HIS A 93 -12.61 3.39 20.21
C HIS A 93 -13.93 4.14 20.14
N ASP A 94 -13.95 5.36 19.63
CA ASP A 94 -15.18 6.11 19.39
C ASP A 94 -16.11 5.35 18.42
N ALA A 95 -15.58 4.88 17.30
CA ALA A 95 -16.36 4.15 16.31
C ALA A 95 -16.92 2.81 16.86
N ILE A 96 -16.14 2.07 17.65
CA ILE A 96 -16.56 0.82 18.31
C ILE A 96 -17.69 1.12 19.32
N THR A 97 -17.53 2.16 20.11
CA THR A 97 -18.53 2.59 21.11
C THR A 97 -19.85 2.98 20.46
N ALA A 98 -19.77 3.82 19.40
CA ALA A 98 -20.94 4.24 18.65
C ALA A 98 -21.68 3.05 17.98
N ALA A 99 -20.93 2.07 17.50
CA ALA A 99 -21.48 0.84 16.93
C ALA A 99 -21.95 -0.16 18.00
N GLN A 100 -21.69 0.06 19.30
CA GLN A 100 -22.01 -0.84 20.41
C GLN A 100 -21.50 -2.27 20.16
N LEU A 101 -20.28 -2.41 19.65
CA LEU A 101 -19.63 -3.72 19.42
C LEU A 101 -18.84 -4.13 20.64
N HIS A 102 -18.95 -5.43 20.99
CA HIS A 102 -18.14 -6.04 22.05
C HIS A 102 -17.04 -6.89 21.41
N ILE A 103 -15.79 -6.45 21.57
CA ILE A 103 -14.60 -7.08 21.00
C ILE A 103 -13.74 -7.62 22.14
N GLN A 104 -13.32 -8.90 22.08
CA GLN A 104 -12.52 -9.50 23.14
C GLN A 104 -11.05 -9.10 23.04
N THR A 105 -10.49 -9.15 21.82
CA THR A 105 -9.11 -8.76 21.55
C THR A 105 -9.11 -7.72 20.43
N LEU A 106 -8.59 -6.53 20.71
CA LEU A 106 -8.48 -5.44 19.76
C LEU A 106 -7.02 -5.23 19.37
N ILE A 107 -6.75 -5.20 18.07
CA ILE A 107 -5.45 -4.91 17.48
C ILE A 107 -5.60 -3.65 16.64
N ILE A 108 -4.77 -2.66 16.89
CA ILE A 108 -4.68 -1.41 16.12
C ILE A 108 -3.23 -1.27 15.69
N GLU A 109 -2.99 -1.32 14.37
CA GLU A 109 -1.63 -1.28 13.82
C GLU A 109 -1.62 -0.57 12.46
N ASN A 110 -0.44 -0.23 11.96
CA ASN A 110 -0.29 0.33 10.62
C ASN A 110 -0.70 -0.69 9.55
N ASP A 111 -1.34 -0.25 8.46
CA ASP A 111 -1.86 -1.11 7.39
C ASP A 111 -0.76 -1.92 6.67
N ALA A 112 0.42 -1.32 6.47
CA ALA A 112 1.54 -2.01 5.85
C ALA A 112 2.22 -3.01 6.82
N GLU A 113 2.29 -2.70 8.12
CA GLU A 113 2.77 -3.63 9.15
C GLU A 113 1.85 -4.85 9.29
N ALA A 114 0.53 -4.61 9.34
CA ALA A 114 -0.45 -5.69 9.35
C ALA A 114 -0.32 -6.59 8.11
N THR A 115 -0.12 -5.98 6.94
CA THR A 115 0.09 -6.69 5.67
C THR A 115 1.39 -7.50 5.71
N LEU A 116 2.49 -6.92 6.20
CA LEU A 116 3.77 -7.62 6.38
C LEU A 116 3.61 -8.86 7.26
N LEU A 117 3.05 -8.70 8.47
CA LEU A 117 2.87 -9.80 9.42
C LEU A 117 1.92 -10.88 8.87
N GLY A 118 0.98 -10.50 8.03
CA GLY A 118 0.06 -11.42 7.37
C GLY A 118 0.68 -12.18 6.20
N VAL A 119 1.47 -11.52 5.34
CA VAL A 119 2.10 -12.16 4.18
C VAL A 119 3.27 -13.06 4.58
N THR A 120 4.02 -12.69 5.62
CA THR A 120 5.11 -13.50 6.18
C THR A 120 4.62 -14.62 7.09
N ALA A 121 3.32 -14.69 7.33
CA ALA A 121 2.75 -15.57 8.36
C ALA A 121 3.44 -15.38 9.73
N GLY A 122 3.88 -14.15 10.05
CA GLY A 122 4.61 -13.77 11.27
C GLY A 122 5.97 -14.41 11.41
N GLN A 123 6.57 -14.87 10.33
CA GLN A 123 7.99 -15.24 10.27
C GLN A 123 8.80 -14.00 9.85
N ALA A 124 10.13 -14.07 10.03
CA ALA A 124 11.02 -13.05 9.51
C ALA A 124 10.85 -12.90 7.98
N GLY A 125 10.79 -11.65 7.51
CA GLY A 125 10.53 -11.34 6.11
C GLY A 125 10.38 -9.85 5.89
N ALA A 126 10.24 -9.44 4.63
CA ALA A 126 10.06 -8.04 4.26
C ALA A 126 8.92 -7.84 3.27
N LEU A 127 8.42 -6.61 3.23
CA LEU A 127 7.38 -6.15 2.31
C LEU A 127 7.77 -4.79 1.73
N LEU A 128 7.87 -4.73 0.40
CA LEU A 128 7.95 -3.49 -0.36
C LEU A 128 6.57 -3.16 -0.93
N ILE A 129 6.10 -1.96 -0.70
CA ILE A 129 4.90 -1.43 -1.33
C ILE A 129 5.30 -0.28 -2.24
N ALA A 130 5.17 -0.46 -3.55
CA ALA A 130 5.37 0.56 -4.57
C ALA A 130 4.04 0.82 -5.30
N GLY A 131 3.17 1.57 -4.64
CA GLY A 131 1.86 2.00 -5.12
C GLY A 131 1.88 3.46 -5.58
N THR A 132 0.96 4.30 -5.09
CA THR A 132 1.03 5.76 -5.27
C THR A 132 2.26 6.33 -4.59
N GLY A 133 2.63 5.87 -3.39
CA GLY A 133 3.90 6.10 -2.71
C GLY A 133 4.77 4.85 -2.67
N ALA A 134 5.97 4.94 -2.06
CA ALA A 134 6.91 3.83 -1.91
C ALA A 134 7.41 3.70 -0.46
N ILE A 135 7.33 2.48 0.07
CA ILE A 135 7.74 2.16 1.44
C ILE A 135 8.19 0.71 1.54
N ALA A 136 9.18 0.44 2.36
CA ALA A 136 9.62 -0.90 2.71
C ALA A 136 9.55 -1.13 4.21
N TYR A 137 9.07 -2.31 4.58
CA TYR A 137 9.09 -2.83 5.95
C TYR A 137 9.83 -4.16 6.00
N ALA A 138 10.50 -4.43 7.10
CA ALA A 138 11.08 -5.75 7.37
C ALA A 138 10.85 -6.13 8.84
N PHE A 139 10.70 -7.42 9.07
CA PHE A 139 10.48 -8.05 10.38
C PHE A 139 11.54 -9.11 10.60
N ASP A 140 12.26 -9.06 11.72
CA ASP A 140 13.31 -10.02 12.08
C ASP A 140 12.79 -11.20 12.93
N GLY A 141 11.49 -11.24 13.23
CA GLY A 141 10.87 -12.15 14.16
C GLY A 141 10.50 -11.52 15.51
N ILE A 142 11.04 -10.34 15.82
CA ILE A 142 10.82 -9.60 17.06
C ILE A 142 10.45 -8.13 16.77
N HIS A 143 11.24 -7.46 15.92
CA HIS A 143 11.12 -6.04 15.65
C HIS A 143 10.77 -5.78 14.19
N ILE A 144 9.97 -4.74 13.98
CA ILE A 144 9.67 -4.22 12.65
C ILE A 144 10.51 -2.96 12.40
N ALA A 145 11.15 -2.91 11.24
CA ALA A 145 11.83 -1.72 10.75
C ALA A 145 11.15 -1.19 9.48
N ARG A 146 11.27 0.11 9.26
CA ARG A 146 10.69 0.82 8.11
C ARG A 146 11.78 1.62 7.38
N SER A 147 11.65 1.73 6.04
CA SER A 147 12.39 2.64 5.17
C SER A 147 11.46 3.28 4.15
N GLY A 148 11.62 4.57 3.88
CA GLY A 148 10.75 5.35 2.99
C GLY A 148 9.38 5.67 3.57
N GLY A 149 8.41 5.94 2.68
CA GLY A 149 7.05 6.31 3.07
C GLY A 149 6.94 7.72 3.67
N TRP A 150 7.81 8.65 3.24
CA TRP A 150 7.82 10.04 3.72
C TRP A 150 6.91 10.95 2.92
N GLY A 151 6.20 10.38 1.95
CA GLY A 151 5.28 11.09 1.09
C GLY A 151 5.97 11.79 -0.09
N HIS A 152 5.19 12.11 -1.08
CA HIS A 152 5.62 12.59 -2.40
C HIS A 152 6.42 13.90 -2.42
N ARG A 153 6.40 14.68 -1.33
CA ARG A 153 7.13 15.96 -1.25
C ARG A 153 8.61 15.78 -0.90
N ALA A 154 8.97 14.67 -0.27
CA ALA A 154 10.32 14.44 0.27
C ALA A 154 10.79 12.99 0.12
N GLY A 155 10.09 12.17 -0.66
CA GLY A 155 10.36 10.76 -0.83
C GLY A 155 9.47 10.14 -1.90
N ASP A 156 9.12 8.88 -1.70
CA ASP A 156 8.32 8.05 -2.60
C ASP A 156 9.02 7.74 -3.94
N GLU A 157 10.36 7.78 -3.98
CA GLU A 157 11.14 7.40 -5.16
C GLU A 157 10.80 5.95 -5.57
N GLY A 158 10.68 5.73 -6.88
CA GLY A 158 10.27 4.44 -7.45
C GLY A 158 8.76 4.14 -7.37
N SER A 159 7.96 5.02 -6.75
CA SER A 159 6.51 4.90 -6.70
C SER A 159 5.82 5.29 -8.01
N GLY A 160 4.51 5.01 -8.12
CA GLY A 160 3.69 5.47 -9.23
C GLY A 160 3.66 6.99 -9.38
N TYR A 161 3.64 7.73 -8.27
CA TYR A 161 3.74 9.19 -8.29
C TYR A 161 5.07 9.65 -8.88
N TRP A 162 6.18 9.11 -8.37
CA TRP A 162 7.51 9.42 -8.88
C TRP A 162 7.64 9.06 -10.37
N LEU A 163 7.17 7.87 -10.77
CA LEU A 163 7.13 7.46 -12.17
C LEU A 163 6.35 8.44 -13.04
N GLY A 164 5.19 8.89 -12.56
CA GLY A 164 4.40 9.91 -13.27
C GLY A 164 5.15 11.24 -13.41
N GLN A 165 5.90 11.67 -12.39
CA GLN A 165 6.74 12.87 -12.48
C GLN A 165 7.85 12.70 -13.51
N GLU A 166 8.53 11.54 -13.54
CA GLU A 166 9.60 11.28 -14.52
C GLU A 166 9.04 11.22 -15.95
N VAL A 167 7.84 10.64 -16.15
CA VAL A 167 7.14 10.68 -17.45
C VAL A 167 6.89 12.11 -17.89
N LEU A 168 6.34 12.96 -17.04
CA LEU A 168 6.12 14.37 -17.39
C LEU A 168 7.44 15.11 -17.64
N ARG A 169 8.45 14.85 -16.82
CA ARG A 169 9.79 15.45 -16.99
C ARG A 169 10.42 15.07 -18.32
N ALA A 170 10.27 13.81 -18.76
CA ALA A 170 10.73 13.35 -20.06
C ALA A 170 10.01 14.09 -21.21
N ILE A 171 8.69 14.24 -21.12
CA ILE A 171 7.88 14.95 -22.12
C ILE A 171 8.29 16.42 -22.22
N PHE A 172 8.38 17.14 -21.09
CA PHE A 172 8.78 18.55 -21.11
C PHE A 172 10.20 18.74 -21.66
N ARG A 173 11.14 17.86 -21.29
CA ARG A 173 12.51 17.92 -21.84
C ARG A 173 12.55 17.67 -23.34
N MET A 174 11.73 16.75 -23.85
CA MET A 174 11.62 16.49 -25.29
C MET A 174 11.06 17.73 -26.02
N GLU A 175 9.99 18.33 -25.51
CA GLU A 175 9.37 19.52 -26.10
C GLU A 175 10.32 20.73 -26.10
N ASP A 176 11.17 20.86 -25.09
CA ASP A 176 12.20 21.89 -24.99
C ASP A 176 13.43 21.63 -25.89
N GLY A 177 13.54 20.47 -26.54
CA GLY A 177 14.73 20.04 -27.25
C GLY A 177 15.92 19.66 -26.35
N ARG A 178 15.69 19.44 -25.03
CA ARG A 178 16.70 19.05 -24.03
C ARG A 178 16.73 17.54 -23.75
N GLY A 179 15.81 16.78 -24.31
CA GLY A 179 15.65 15.36 -24.08
C GLY A 179 15.44 14.58 -25.35
N GLU A 180 15.49 13.26 -25.22
CA GLU A 180 15.24 12.34 -26.32
C GLU A 180 13.75 12.26 -26.66
N ALA A 181 13.44 11.88 -27.90
CA ALA A 181 12.08 11.60 -28.31
C ALA A 181 11.51 10.41 -27.55
N THR A 182 10.25 10.52 -27.11
CA THR A 182 9.56 9.46 -26.40
C THR A 182 8.10 9.34 -26.83
N ILE A 183 7.60 8.11 -26.94
CA ILE A 183 6.18 7.83 -27.23
C ILE A 183 5.28 8.07 -26.02
N LEU A 184 5.85 8.31 -24.85
CA LEU A 184 5.10 8.66 -23.63
C LEU A 184 4.25 9.93 -23.81
N LYS A 185 4.71 10.86 -24.65
CA LYS A 185 3.96 12.07 -25.01
C LYS A 185 2.57 11.74 -25.51
N ASP A 186 2.47 10.91 -26.54
CA ASP A 186 1.19 10.57 -27.17
C ASP A 186 0.28 9.83 -26.19
N ALA A 187 0.84 8.95 -25.36
CA ALA A 187 0.10 8.22 -24.33
C ALA A 187 -0.53 9.17 -23.29
N VAL A 188 0.26 10.14 -22.80
CA VAL A 188 -0.20 11.15 -21.83
C VAL A 188 -1.21 12.11 -22.45
N TYR A 189 -0.95 12.61 -23.67
CA TYR A 189 -1.84 13.55 -24.35
C TYR A 189 -3.20 12.91 -24.62
N ASN A 190 -3.23 11.67 -25.09
CA ASN A 190 -4.46 10.91 -25.29
C ASN A 190 -5.21 10.68 -23.96
N TYR A 191 -4.49 10.32 -22.90
CA TYR A 191 -5.10 10.08 -21.57
C TYR A 191 -5.74 11.34 -20.98
N LEU A 192 -5.06 12.48 -21.11
CA LEU A 192 -5.53 13.78 -20.60
C LEU A 192 -6.48 14.49 -21.57
N ARG A 193 -6.57 14.05 -22.84
CA ARG A 193 -7.30 14.69 -23.93
C ARG A 193 -6.82 16.11 -24.18
N ILE A 194 -5.50 16.29 -24.29
CA ILE A 194 -4.82 17.53 -24.56
C ILE A 194 -4.06 17.43 -25.88
N GLN A 195 -3.67 18.58 -26.47
CA GLN A 195 -3.05 18.63 -27.80
C GLN A 195 -1.61 19.13 -27.80
N ASP A 196 -1.21 19.88 -26.78
CA ASP A 196 0.11 20.49 -26.71
C ASP A 196 0.70 20.54 -25.28
N VAL A 197 1.97 20.93 -25.20
CA VAL A 197 2.71 21.00 -23.95
C VAL A 197 2.20 22.11 -23.01
N THR A 198 1.57 23.15 -23.54
CA THR A 198 1.03 24.24 -22.73
C THR A 198 -0.21 23.80 -21.98
N GLU A 199 -1.05 22.96 -22.61
CA GLU A 199 -2.19 22.32 -21.94
C GLU A 199 -1.72 21.30 -20.88
N LEU A 200 -0.61 20.58 -21.14
CA LEU A 200 0.00 19.70 -20.14
C LEU A 200 0.49 20.48 -18.93
N ALA A 201 1.16 21.62 -19.16
CA ALA A 201 1.60 22.50 -18.07
C ALA A 201 0.40 23.05 -17.27
N ALA A 202 -0.64 23.51 -17.98
CA ALA A 202 -1.87 23.99 -17.34
C ALA A 202 -2.58 22.92 -16.50
N TRP A 203 -2.53 21.66 -16.94
CA TRP A 203 -3.14 20.54 -16.19
C TRP A 203 -2.54 20.37 -14.80
N LEU A 204 -1.24 20.58 -14.62
CA LEU A 204 -0.54 20.48 -13.32
C LEU A 204 -1.07 21.46 -12.27
N PHE A 205 -1.61 22.60 -12.69
CA PHE A 205 -2.12 23.65 -11.82
C PHE A 205 -3.64 23.67 -11.69
N ARG A 206 -4.35 22.66 -12.26
CA ARG A 206 -5.80 22.59 -12.13
C ARG A 206 -6.19 22.24 -10.70
N PRO A 207 -7.27 22.83 -10.14
CA PRO A 207 -7.79 22.47 -8.82
C PRO A 207 -8.18 20.98 -8.71
N SER A 208 -8.49 20.34 -9.84
CA SER A 208 -8.84 18.91 -9.92
C SER A 208 -7.64 17.99 -10.00
N TYR A 209 -6.41 18.50 -10.01
CA TYR A 209 -5.18 17.70 -10.01
C TYR A 209 -5.08 16.87 -8.71
N THR A 210 -4.69 15.61 -8.85
CA THR A 210 -4.38 14.73 -7.71
C THR A 210 -3.13 13.90 -7.99
N ASN A 211 -2.40 13.57 -6.94
CA ASN A 211 -1.24 12.67 -7.02
C ASN A 211 -1.61 11.30 -7.60
N ALA A 212 -2.83 10.83 -7.34
CA ALA A 212 -3.32 9.57 -7.89
C ALA A 212 -3.52 9.62 -9.42
N GLN A 213 -3.91 10.78 -9.97
CA GLN A 213 -3.99 10.96 -11.43
C GLN A 213 -2.60 10.97 -12.06
N LEU A 214 -1.63 11.62 -11.43
CA LEU A 214 -0.24 11.60 -11.89
C LEU A 214 0.34 10.19 -11.83
N ALA A 215 0.14 9.46 -10.74
CA ALA A 215 0.61 8.10 -10.57
C ALA A 215 0.11 7.13 -11.66
N LYS A 216 -1.08 7.38 -12.22
CA LYS A 216 -1.59 6.58 -13.36
C LYS A 216 -0.74 6.70 -14.63
N MET A 217 -0.01 7.81 -14.81
CA MET A 217 0.86 7.98 -15.98
C MET A 217 2.06 7.04 -15.93
N GLY A 218 2.50 6.62 -14.74
CA GLY A 218 3.52 5.59 -14.59
C GLY A 218 3.16 4.24 -15.23
N ALA A 219 1.85 3.95 -15.40
CA ALA A 219 1.41 2.73 -16.07
C ALA A 219 1.76 2.69 -17.57
N PHE A 220 1.96 3.85 -18.22
CA PHE A 220 2.32 3.89 -19.65
C PHE A 220 3.76 3.43 -19.91
N LEU A 221 4.61 3.40 -18.89
CA LEU A 221 6.01 2.98 -19.02
C LEU A 221 6.14 1.53 -19.50
N ALA A 222 5.30 0.62 -19.01
CA ALA A 222 5.39 -0.79 -19.38
C ALA A 222 5.21 -1.01 -20.90
N ASP A 223 4.19 -0.36 -21.48
CA ASP A 223 3.93 -0.43 -22.91
C ASP A 223 5.03 0.27 -23.74
N ALA A 224 5.55 1.40 -23.26
CA ALA A 224 6.63 2.11 -23.92
C ALA A 224 7.94 1.30 -23.88
N VAL A 225 8.27 0.65 -22.77
CA VAL A 225 9.39 -0.28 -22.64
C VAL A 225 9.26 -1.44 -23.64
N ALA A 226 8.06 -2.04 -23.76
CA ALA A 226 7.80 -3.11 -24.73
C ALA A 226 8.01 -2.64 -26.19
N LYS A 227 7.79 -1.36 -26.47
CA LYS A 227 8.06 -0.71 -27.75
C LYS A 227 9.50 -0.18 -27.90
N LYS A 228 10.38 -0.52 -26.95
CA LYS A 228 11.81 -0.15 -26.92
C LYS A 228 12.06 1.38 -26.83
N ASP A 229 11.17 2.10 -26.15
CA ASP A 229 11.38 3.50 -25.83
C ASP A 229 12.52 3.65 -24.82
N ALA A 230 13.55 4.43 -25.17
CA ALA A 230 14.76 4.58 -24.37
C ALA A 230 14.47 5.33 -23.06
N CYS A 231 13.64 6.41 -23.11
CA CYS A 231 13.25 7.16 -21.93
C CYS A 231 12.48 6.31 -20.93
N ALA A 232 11.48 5.55 -21.41
CA ALA A 232 10.69 4.66 -20.55
C ALA A 232 11.54 3.55 -19.91
N THR A 233 12.50 3.01 -20.69
CA THR A 233 13.46 2.00 -20.19
C THR A 233 14.32 2.59 -19.08
N HIS A 234 14.91 3.77 -19.31
CA HIS A 234 15.73 4.47 -18.32
C HIS A 234 14.97 4.77 -17.03
N ILE A 235 13.77 5.35 -17.13
CA ILE A 235 12.92 5.67 -15.98
C ILE A 235 12.59 4.39 -15.18
N SER A 236 12.26 3.29 -15.86
CA SER A 236 11.91 2.04 -15.20
C SER A 236 13.10 1.42 -14.45
N ILE A 237 14.31 1.50 -15.02
CA ILE A 237 15.54 1.03 -14.36
C ILE A 237 15.85 1.90 -13.15
N GLN A 238 15.78 3.23 -13.27
CA GLN A 238 15.98 4.13 -12.14
C GLN A 238 15.00 3.86 -11.00
N ALA A 239 13.71 3.65 -11.31
CA ALA A 239 12.73 3.27 -10.30
C ALA A 239 13.12 2.00 -9.54
N ALA A 240 13.59 0.99 -10.27
CA ALA A 240 14.04 -0.26 -9.64
C ALA A 240 15.22 -0.02 -8.68
N HIS A 241 16.19 0.81 -9.08
CA HIS A 241 17.33 1.18 -8.22
C HIS A 241 16.88 1.87 -6.94
N GLU A 242 15.93 2.83 -7.01
CA GLU A 242 15.39 3.49 -5.83
C GLU A 242 14.68 2.50 -4.89
N LEU A 243 13.92 1.56 -5.44
CA LEU A 243 13.25 0.52 -4.65
C LEU A 243 14.27 -0.44 -4.02
N VAL A 244 15.40 -0.73 -4.68
CA VAL A 244 16.51 -1.51 -4.13
C VAL A 244 17.14 -0.77 -2.95
N LEU A 245 17.36 0.55 -3.06
CA LEU A 245 17.88 1.35 -1.95
C LEU A 245 16.96 1.28 -0.72
N LEU A 246 15.64 1.36 -0.92
CA LEU A 246 14.67 1.18 0.17
C LEU A 246 14.79 -0.21 0.82
N ALA A 247 14.87 -1.25 -0.02
CA ALA A 247 14.99 -2.64 0.43
C ALA A 247 16.29 -2.87 1.22
N CYS A 248 17.43 -2.41 0.71
CA CYS A 248 18.72 -2.51 1.39
C CYS A 248 18.71 -1.77 2.73
N ALA A 249 18.10 -0.58 2.77
CA ALA A 249 18.04 0.22 3.98
C ALA A 249 17.24 -0.48 5.08
N VAL A 250 16.10 -1.11 4.75
CA VAL A 250 15.28 -1.81 5.75
C VAL A 250 15.94 -3.10 6.22
N LEU A 251 16.60 -3.86 5.34
CA LEU A 251 17.38 -5.05 5.69
C LEU A 251 18.54 -4.71 6.66
N LYS A 252 19.24 -3.60 6.39
CA LYS A 252 20.29 -3.12 7.30
C LYS A 252 19.73 -2.77 8.67
N LYS A 253 18.55 -2.16 8.75
CA LYS A 253 17.91 -1.78 10.02
C LYS A 253 17.54 -2.97 10.89
N ILE A 254 17.13 -4.10 10.30
CA ILE A 254 16.86 -5.35 11.04
C ILE A 254 18.11 -6.19 11.29
N GLY A 255 19.29 -5.75 10.83
CA GLY A 255 20.53 -6.49 11.01
C GLY A 255 20.61 -7.80 10.22
N TYR A 256 19.97 -7.87 9.03
CA TYR A 256 20.00 -9.06 8.16
C TYR A 256 21.42 -9.54 7.88
N GLN A 257 21.71 -10.84 8.10
CA GLN A 257 23.06 -11.43 8.03
C GLN A 257 23.23 -12.43 6.88
N GLY A 258 22.23 -12.64 6.03
CA GLY A 258 22.31 -13.53 4.88
C GLY A 258 21.62 -14.88 5.04
N GLU A 259 20.78 -15.06 6.04
CA GLU A 259 19.90 -16.21 6.22
C GLU A 259 18.82 -16.28 5.12
N PRO A 260 18.19 -17.45 4.86
CA PRO A 260 17.05 -17.55 3.96
C PRO A 260 15.94 -16.55 4.36
N PHE A 261 15.54 -15.69 3.43
CA PHE A 261 14.64 -14.58 3.73
C PHE A 261 13.69 -14.29 2.57
N HIS A 262 12.43 -14.05 2.87
CA HIS A 262 11.43 -13.76 1.87
C HIS A 262 11.16 -12.25 1.77
N PHE A 263 11.28 -11.71 0.56
CA PHE A 263 11.01 -10.31 0.27
C PHE A 263 9.77 -10.22 -0.64
N TYR A 264 8.66 -9.80 -0.07
CA TYR A 264 7.40 -9.63 -0.78
C TYR A 264 7.30 -8.25 -1.40
N CYS A 265 6.73 -8.16 -2.60
CA CYS A 265 6.52 -6.92 -3.32
C CYS A 265 5.04 -6.72 -3.63
N ASN A 266 4.53 -5.50 -3.40
CA ASN A 266 3.15 -5.11 -3.67
C ASN A 266 3.10 -3.71 -4.30
N GLY A 267 1.95 -3.35 -4.89
CA GLY A 267 1.70 -2.05 -5.48
C GLY A 267 1.85 -2.00 -6.99
N GLY A 268 1.12 -1.06 -7.60
CA GLY A 268 0.97 -1.00 -9.06
C GLY A 268 2.26 -0.70 -9.82
N ALA A 269 3.16 0.10 -9.26
CA ALA A 269 4.42 0.46 -9.91
C ALA A 269 5.30 -0.75 -10.21
N ILE A 270 5.42 -1.68 -9.25
CA ILE A 270 6.23 -2.89 -9.43
C ILE A 270 5.46 -4.05 -10.05
N LYS A 271 4.14 -4.17 -9.80
CA LYS A 271 3.31 -5.25 -10.35
C LYS A 271 3.08 -5.14 -11.86
N HIS A 272 2.90 -3.90 -12.35
CA HIS A 272 2.49 -3.66 -13.74
C HIS A 272 3.65 -3.24 -14.64
N ASN A 273 4.86 -3.15 -14.12
CA ASN A 273 6.07 -2.90 -14.94
C ASN A 273 7.06 -4.07 -14.78
N PRO A 274 7.08 -5.02 -15.73
CA PRO A 274 7.95 -6.20 -15.66
C PRO A 274 9.45 -5.85 -15.61
N LEU A 275 9.86 -4.71 -16.19
CA LEU A 275 11.27 -4.30 -16.17
C LEU A 275 11.66 -3.85 -14.75
N ILE A 276 10.80 -3.10 -14.05
CA ILE A 276 11.05 -2.71 -12.66
C ILE A 276 11.21 -3.95 -11.78
N LEU A 277 10.25 -4.89 -11.85
CA LEU A 277 10.30 -6.11 -11.05
C LEU A 277 11.54 -6.95 -11.37
N LYS A 278 11.86 -7.13 -12.66
CA LYS A 278 13.02 -7.90 -13.09
C LYS A 278 14.32 -7.28 -12.56
N THR A 279 14.52 -5.98 -12.77
CA THR A 279 15.73 -5.27 -12.33
C THR A 279 15.86 -5.31 -10.81
N PHE A 280 14.79 -5.00 -10.08
CA PHE A 280 14.74 -5.09 -8.63
C PHE A 280 15.14 -6.50 -8.14
N SER A 281 14.52 -7.55 -8.70
CA SER A 281 14.78 -8.92 -8.27
C SER A 281 16.21 -9.34 -8.57
N GLN A 282 16.75 -8.99 -9.73
CA GLN A 282 18.13 -9.32 -10.12
C GLN A 282 19.15 -8.65 -9.21
N GLU A 283 18.99 -7.38 -8.89
CA GLU A 283 19.90 -6.67 -8.00
C GLU A 283 19.81 -7.18 -6.57
N MET A 284 18.59 -7.39 -6.04
CA MET A 284 18.41 -7.94 -4.70
C MET A 284 19.04 -9.32 -4.55
N THR A 285 18.83 -10.23 -5.52
CA THR A 285 19.43 -11.58 -5.46
C THR A 285 20.92 -11.59 -5.71
N SER A 286 21.45 -10.63 -6.47
CA SER A 286 22.89 -10.44 -6.64
C SER A 286 23.58 -10.00 -5.36
N MET A 287 22.98 -9.06 -4.63
CA MET A 287 23.53 -8.54 -3.36
C MET A 287 23.27 -9.50 -2.19
N TYR A 288 22.14 -10.17 -2.20
CA TYR A 288 21.66 -11.05 -1.13
C TYR A 288 21.17 -12.39 -1.71
N PRO A 289 22.07 -13.36 -1.97
CA PRO A 289 21.70 -14.60 -2.68
C PRO A 289 20.65 -15.47 -1.98
N GLN A 290 20.45 -15.30 -0.67
CA GLN A 290 19.45 -16.04 0.10
C GLN A 290 18.07 -15.38 0.15
N ILE A 291 17.92 -14.20 -0.48
CA ILE A 291 16.64 -13.51 -0.56
C ILE A 291 15.82 -14.06 -1.74
N GLN A 292 14.58 -14.45 -1.44
CA GLN A 292 13.58 -14.80 -2.45
C GLN A 292 12.62 -13.64 -2.63
N VAL A 293 12.60 -13.03 -3.82
CA VAL A 293 11.67 -11.95 -4.17
C VAL A 293 10.40 -12.53 -4.79
N SER A 294 9.24 -12.12 -4.28
CA SER A 294 7.93 -12.56 -4.78
C SER A 294 6.91 -11.43 -4.81
N LEU A 295 6.02 -11.43 -5.80
CA LEU A 295 4.87 -10.54 -5.80
C LEU A 295 3.78 -11.06 -4.85
N CYS A 296 3.15 -10.14 -4.11
CA CYS A 296 1.92 -10.44 -3.38
C CYS A 296 0.81 -10.85 -4.34
N GLN A 297 0.23 -12.03 -4.14
CA GLN A 297 -0.81 -12.59 -5.02
C GLN A 297 -2.23 -12.14 -4.66
N GLN A 298 -2.43 -11.72 -3.41
CA GLN A 298 -3.74 -11.33 -2.87
C GLN A 298 -3.78 -9.82 -2.59
N GLN A 299 -4.97 -9.31 -2.31
CA GLN A 299 -5.16 -7.94 -1.83
C GLN A 299 -4.75 -7.83 -0.35
N PRO A 300 -4.34 -6.63 0.13
CA PRO A 300 -3.89 -6.42 1.51
C PRO A 300 -4.85 -6.99 2.57
N ILE A 301 -6.15 -6.79 2.42
CA ILE A 301 -7.15 -7.28 3.37
C ILE A 301 -7.04 -8.80 3.65
N HIS A 302 -6.66 -9.62 2.67
CA HIS A 302 -6.50 -11.07 2.89
C HIS A 302 -5.30 -11.37 3.78
N TYR A 303 -4.22 -10.60 3.68
CA TYR A 303 -3.08 -10.73 4.58
C TYR A 303 -3.41 -10.23 5.98
N ILE A 304 -4.20 -9.17 6.11
CA ILE A 304 -4.70 -8.70 7.42
C ILE A 304 -5.63 -9.75 8.05
N ILE A 305 -6.45 -10.45 7.25
CA ILE A 305 -7.23 -11.63 7.72
C ILE A 305 -6.30 -12.70 8.28
N ASN A 306 -5.22 -13.07 7.57
CA ASN A 306 -4.23 -14.03 8.04
C ASN A 306 -3.56 -13.59 9.35
N ARG A 307 -3.21 -12.30 9.46
CA ARG A 307 -2.67 -11.69 10.69
C ARG A 307 -3.66 -11.82 11.86
N THR A 308 -4.93 -11.51 11.61
CA THR A 308 -6.01 -11.58 12.62
C THR A 308 -6.29 -13.02 13.03
N LYS A 309 -6.34 -13.95 12.08
CA LYS A 309 -6.55 -15.39 12.33
C LYS A 309 -5.45 -15.96 13.22
N ARG A 310 -4.19 -15.63 12.96
CA ARG A 310 -3.07 -16.04 13.81
C ARG A 310 -3.19 -15.50 15.24
N ALA A 311 -3.64 -14.25 15.41
CA ALA A 311 -3.87 -13.71 16.73
C ALA A 311 -5.01 -14.45 17.46
N PHE A 312 -5.99 -14.96 16.71
CA PHE A 312 -7.05 -15.82 17.26
C PHE A 312 -6.51 -17.20 17.65
N ASP A 313 -5.73 -17.85 16.79
CA ASP A 313 -5.20 -19.21 17.01
C ASP A 313 -4.17 -19.27 18.16
N ASN A 314 -3.53 -18.14 18.51
CA ASN A 314 -2.55 -18.04 19.61
C ASN A 314 -3.16 -17.57 20.95
N ARG A 315 -4.47 -17.64 21.13
CA ARG A 315 -5.19 -17.21 22.35
C ARG A 315 -5.17 -18.24 23.47
#